data_d6fbd11a1ddbff051e2c5a300c7c2344
#
_entry.id   d6fbd11a1ddbff051e2c5a300c7c2344
#
_cell.length_a   1.000
_cell.length_b   1.000
_cell.length_c   1.000
_cell.angle_alpha   90.00
_cell.angle_beta   90.00
_cell.angle_gamma   90.00
#
_symmetry.space_group_name_H-M   'P 1'
#
loop_
_entity.id
_entity.type
_entity.pdbx_description
1 polymer ?
#
loop_
_entity_poly.entity_id
_entity_poly.type
_entity_poly.pdbx_seq_one_letter_code
_entity_poly.pdbx_strand_id
1 'polypeptide(L)'
;MLELLARLKLRPEEVDGWPAFLASQARLAISIAPLDEGLLLDHPALALVAESPLFGQRVMQRRRREKTRDGGDAVIKNLTELREGAPVVHIDHGVGRYLGLITLEVDNQQAEFLMLQYAEDAKLYVPVANLHLIARYTGADDALAPLHRLGSETWQKAKRKAAEQVRDVAAELLDIYARRAAREGFAFKDPQADYATFSAGFPFEETPDQQSAIEAVVADMLAPRPMDRLVCGDVGFGKTEVAMRAAFVAVHSGKQVAVLVPTTLLAQQHYNSFRDRFADWPVSVEVMSRFKSAKEVENAARLLAEGKIDILIGTHKLLQEDVKFANLGLVVIDEEHRFGVRQKEQLKALRSEVDILTLTATPIPRTLNMAVSGMRDLSIIATPPARRLSVRTFVMEQQNAVIKEALLRELLRGGQVYYLHNDVKTIEKLSLIHI
;
A
#
# COMPACT_ATOMS: atom_id res chain seq x y z
N MET A 1 -26.77 9.81 -17.45
CA MET A 1 -27.00 10.74 -18.57
C MET A 1 -28.51 10.97 -18.83
N LEU A 2 -29.32 9.96 -19.12
CA LEU A 2 -30.77 10.12 -19.43
C LEU A 2 -31.56 10.84 -18.32
N GLU A 3 -31.28 10.53 -17.05
CA GLU A 3 -31.94 11.22 -15.92
C GLU A 3 -31.55 12.71 -15.83
N LEU A 4 -30.30 13.05 -16.12
CA LEU A 4 -29.83 14.43 -16.14
C LEU A 4 -30.53 15.22 -17.27
N LEU A 5 -30.58 14.62 -18.47
CA LEU A 5 -31.27 15.23 -19.62
C LEU A 5 -32.79 15.37 -19.39
N ALA A 6 -33.38 14.41 -18.69
CA ALA A 6 -34.80 14.50 -18.30
C ALA A 6 -35.07 15.67 -17.33
N ARG A 7 -34.19 15.95 -16.38
CA ARG A 7 -34.24 17.13 -15.48
C ARG A 7 -34.17 18.45 -16.27
N LEU A 8 -33.39 18.45 -17.35
CA LEU A 8 -33.28 19.59 -18.28
C LEU A 8 -34.41 19.64 -19.31
N LYS A 9 -35.41 18.75 -19.20
CA LYS A 9 -36.54 18.61 -20.16
C LYS A 9 -36.08 18.24 -21.57
N LEU A 10 -34.91 17.65 -21.73
CA LEU A 10 -34.37 17.15 -22.99
C LEU A 10 -34.70 15.64 -23.10
N ARG A 11 -35.19 15.22 -24.25
CA ARG A 11 -35.52 13.81 -24.53
C ARG A 11 -34.76 13.39 -25.78
N PRO A 12 -33.56 12.82 -25.64
CA PRO A 12 -32.80 12.31 -26.77
C PRO A 12 -33.42 11.01 -27.29
N GLU A 13 -33.25 10.76 -28.57
CA GLU A 13 -33.48 9.46 -29.19
C GLU A 13 -32.28 8.55 -28.92
N GLU A 14 -32.52 7.32 -28.45
CA GLU A 14 -31.44 6.33 -28.28
C GLU A 14 -31.12 5.70 -29.64
N VAL A 15 -29.86 5.80 -30.08
CA VAL A 15 -29.43 5.29 -31.38
C VAL A 15 -28.20 4.39 -31.22
N ASP A 16 -28.12 3.36 -32.05
CA ASP A 16 -27.00 2.43 -32.05
C ASP A 16 -25.87 2.92 -32.99
N GLY A 17 -25.10 3.89 -32.49
CA GLY A 17 -23.93 4.43 -33.16
C GLY A 17 -24.22 5.47 -34.23
N TRP A 18 -23.12 5.89 -34.87
CA TRP A 18 -23.12 6.98 -35.85
C TRP A 18 -23.98 6.73 -37.09
N PRO A 19 -23.98 5.52 -37.70
CA PRO A 19 -24.80 5.25 -38.89
C PRO A 19 -26.31 5.37 -38.61
N ALA A 20 -26.75 4.90 -37.42
CA ALA A 20 -28.14 5.00 -37.02
C ALA A 20 -28.56 6.45 -36.77
N PHE A 21 -27.70 7.28 -36.19
CA PHE A 21 -27.94 8.71 -36.03
C PHE A 21 -28.10 9.42 -37.37
N LEU A 22 -27.24 9.16 -38.36
CA LEU A 22 -27.34 9.75 -39.68
C LEU A 22 -28.61 9.36 -40.43
N ALA A 23 -29.13 8.15 -40.15
CA ALA A 23 -30.39 7.68 -40.74
C ALA A 23 -31.61 8.24 -40.01
N SER A 24 -31.49 8.71 -38.77
CA SER A 24 -32.54 9.30 -37.97
C SER A 24 -32.75 10.77 -38.35
N GLN A 25 -33.96 11.29 -38.13
CA GLN A 25 -34.25 12.74 -38.22
C GLN A 25 -34.16 13.44 -36.85
N ALA A 26 -33.61 12.78 -35.86
CA ALA A 26 -33.53 13.30 -34.50
C ALA A 26 -32.60 14.51 -34.41
N ARG A 27 -33.03 15.57 -33.76
CA ARG A 27 -32.19 16.74 -33.47
C ARG A 27 -31.25 16.52 -32.29
N LEU A 28 -31.59 15.57 -31.42
CA LEU A 28 -30.80 15.19 -30.25
C LEU A 28 -30.87 13.68 -30.10
N ALA A 29 -29.71 13.04 -30.09
CA ALA A 29 -29.61 11.60 -29.89
C ALA A 29 -28.55 11.28 -28.82
N ILE A 30 -28.66 10.11 -28.21
CA ILE A 30 -27.69 9.55 -27.30
C ILE A 30 -27.26 8.17 -27.80
N SER A 31 -25.96 7.90 -27.76
CA SER A 31 -25.38 6.62 -28.17
C SER A 31 -24.21 6.25 -27.27
N ILE A 32 -23.94 4.96 -27.15
CA ILE A 32 -22.76 4.44 -26.46
C ILE A 32 -21.65 4.22 -27.49
N ALA A 33 -20.61 5.04 -27.45
CA ALA A 33 -19.46 4.93 -28.35
C ALA A 33 -18.17 5.31 -27.62
N PRO A 34 -17.02 4.75 -28.01
CA PRO A 34 -15.72 5.12 -27.44
C PRO A 34 -15.29 6.50 -27.98
N LEU A 35 -15.77 7.56 -27.36
CA LEU A 35 -15.45 8.94 -27.72
C LEU A 35 -14.87 9.66 -26.50
N ASP A 36 -13.58 10.01 -26.56
CA ASP A 36 -12.88 10.67 -25.45
C ASP A 36 -13.08 12.18 -25.43
N GLU A 37 -13.22 12.80 -26.62
CA GLU A 37 -13.39 14.26 -26.77
C GLU A 37 -14.58 14.57 -27.66
N GLY A 38 -15.24 15.69 -27.37
CA GLY A 38 -16.34 16.19 -28.19
C GLY A 38 -15.84 16.84 -29.47
N LEU A 39 -16.73 17.02 -30.46
CA LEU A 39 -16.44 17.65 -31.73
C LEU A 39 -17.57 18.62 -32.06
N LEU A 40 -17.20 19.83 -32.49
CA LEU A 40 -18.15 20.84 -33.01
C LEU A 40 -17.81 21.09 -34.46
N LEU A 41 -18.81 20.94 -35.33
CA LEU A 41 -18.69 21.24 -36.75
C LEU A 41 -19.70 22.36 -37.11
N ASP A 42 -19.24 23.35 -37.87
CA ASP A 42 -20.09 24.46 -38.34
C ASP A 42 -20.83 24.10 -39.63
N HIS A 43 -20.23 23.24 -40.47
CA HIS A 43 -20.86 22.78 -41.70
C HIS A 43 -20.61 21.26 -41.92
N PRO A 44 -21.65 20.41 -41.79
CA PRO A 44 -22.99 20.69 -41.27
C PRO A 44 -22.94 21.06 -39.80
N ALA A 45 -23.91 21.85 -39.34
CA ALA A 45 -24.02 22.23 -37.93
C ALA A 45 -24.28 20.99 -37.06
N LEU A 46 -23.23 20.48 -36.41
CA LEU A 46 -23.28 19.26 -35.62
C LEU A 46 -22.41 19.41 -34.38
N ALA A 47 -22.95 19.01 -33.23
CA ALA A 47 -22.20 18.92 -31.97
C ALA A 47 -22.22 17.49 -31.47
N LEU A 48 -21.03 16.91 -31.33
CA LEU A 48 -20.81 15.67 -30.61
C LEU A 48 -20.28 16.03 -29.20
N VAL A 49 -21.03 15.64 -28.17
CA VAL A 49 -20.63 15.91 -26.78
C VAL A 49 -20.26 14.60 -26.12
N ALA A 50 -18.95 14.44 -25.81
CA ALA A 50 -18.49 13.29 -25.07
C ALA A 50 -18.89 13.36 -23.59
N GLU A 51 -18.81 12.25 -22.89
CA GLU A 51 -19.12 12.18 -21.45
C GLU A 51 -18.14 12.99 -20.60
N SER A 52 -16.85 12.94 -20.96
CA SER A 52 -15.77 13.57 -20.19
C SER A 52 -15.88 15.09 -19.97
N PRO A 53 -16.34 15.92 -20.92
CA PRO A 53 -16.60 17.33 -20.68
C PRO A 53 -17.80 17.62 -19.74
N LEU A 54 -18.73 16.67 -19.64
CA LEU A 54 -19.94 16.84 -18.82
C LEU A 54 -19.78 16.38 -17.38
N PHE A 55 -18.98 15.32 -17.14
CA PHE A 55 -18.84 14.67 -15.83
C PHE A 55 -17.41 14.63 -15.32
N GLY A 56 -16.45 15.24 -16.03
CA GLY A 56 -15.02 15.09 -15.77
C GLY A 56 -14.46 13.80 -16.39
N GLN A 57 -13.14 13.77 -16.57
CA GLN A 57 -12.47 12.59 -17.14
C GLN A 57 -12.45 11.44 -16.13
N ARG A 58 -13.24 10.40 -16.35
CA ARG A 58 -13.06 9.13 -15.72
C ARG A 58 -11.92 8.39 -16.42
N VAL A 59 -10.85 8.11 -15.69
CA VAL A 59 -9.69 7.39 -16.25
C VAL A 59 -10.01 5.91 -16.33
N MET A 60 -10.30 5.42 -17.54
CA MET A 60 -10.51 3.99 -17.80
C MET A 60 -9.22 3.19 -17.57
N GLN A 61 -9.31 2.16 -16.74
CA GLN A 61 -8.18 1.28 -16.42
C GLN A 61 -8.18 0.08 -17.38
N ARG A 62 -7.25 0.05 -18.35
CA ARG A 62 -7.08 -1.12 -19.24
C ARG A 62 -6.36 -2.26 -18.51
N ARG A 63 -6.98 -3.44 -18.47
CA ARG A 63 -6.35 -4.68 -18.00
C ARG A 63 -5.08 -4.96 -18.81
N ARG A 64 -3.92 -4.80 -18.19
CA ARG A 64 -2.67 -5.38 -18.69
C ARG A 64 -2.49 -6.71 -17.95
N ARG A 65 -2.66 -7.84 -18.67
CA ARG A 65 -2.19 -9.15 -18.20
C ARG A 65 -0.65 -9.10 -18.19
N GLU A 66 -0.05 -8.68 -17.10
CA GLU A 66 1.36 -8.97 -16.83
C GLU A 66 1.45 -10.21 -15.93
N LYS A 67 2.29 -11.16 -16.39
CA LYS A 67 2.70 -12.28 -15.56
C LYS A 67 3.26 -11.76 -14.26
N THR A 68 2.62 -12.13 -13.17
CA THR A 68 3.06 -11.87 -11.80
C THR A 68 4.49 -12.42 -11.65
N ARG A 69 5.45 -11.51 -11.52
CA ARG A 69 6.75 -11.87 -10.97
C ARG A 69 6.56 -11.87 -9.46
N ASP A 70 6.58 -13.06 -8.89
CA ASP A 70 6.62 -13.26 -7.45
C ASP A 70 7.71 -12.42 -6.83
N GLY A 71 7.32 -11.43 -6.05
CA GLY A 71 8.22 -10.58 -5.28
C GLY A 71 8.38 -11.13 -3.87
N GLY A 72 9.59 -11.49 -3.53
CA GLY A 72 10.05 -11.45 -2.15
C GLY A 72 9.96 -12.71 -1.32
N ASP A 73 10.59 -13.77 -1.76
CA ASP A 73 11.01 -14.82 -0.85
C ASP A 73 12.49 -14.65 -0.47
N ALA A 74 12.78 -14.64 0.81
CA ALA A 74 14.15 -14.77 1.32
C ALA A 74 14.77 -16.14 0.94
N VAL A 75 13.94 -17.09 0.50
CA VAL A 75 14.33 -18.42 0.03
C VAL A 75 14.83 -18.30 -1.41
N ILE A 76 16.03 -18.80 -1.64
CA ILE A 76 16.64 -18.83 -2.97
C ILE A 76 15.96 -19.90 -3.80
N LYS A 77 15.25 -19.47 -4.84
CA LYS A 77 14.50 -20.37 -5.75
C LYS A 77 15.33 -20.84 -6.93
N ASN A 78 16.34 -20.06 -7.32
CA ASN A 78 17.20 -20.36 -8.46
C ASN A 78 18.67 -20.07 -8.16
N LEU A 79 19.55 -20.93 -8.64
CA LEU A 79 21.01 -20.79 -8.52
C LEU A 79 21.54 -19.47 -9.12
N THR A 80 20.87 -18.94 -10.14
CA THR A 80 21.22 -17.66 -10.78
C THR A 80 21.07 -16.45 -9.88
N GLU A 81 20.44 -16.61 -8.72
CA GLU A 81 20.28 -15.55 -7.73
C GLU A 81 21.45 -15.42 -6.77
N LEU A 82 22.36 -16.43 -6.76
CA LEU A 82 23.55 -16.46 -5.93
C LEU A 82 24.73 -15.87 -6.69
N ARG A 83 25.43 -14.92 -6.06
CA ARG A 83 26.72 -14.40 -6.54
C ARG A 83 27.84 -15.01 -5.71
N GLU A 84 28.92 -15.40 -6.36
CA GLU A 84 30.13 -15.85 -5.65
C GLU A 84 30.62 -14.75 -4.71
N GLY A 85 30.98 -15.14 -3.49
CA GLY A 85 31.36 -14.22 -2.43
C GLY A 85 30.20 -13.64 -1.62
N ALA A 86 28.95 -13.81 -2.05
CA ALA A 86 27.78 -13.30 -1.31
C ALA A 86 27.53 -14.09 -0.01
N PRO A 87 27.14 -13.42 1.09
CA PRO A 87 26.74 -14.11 2.32
C PRO A 87 25.36 -14.75 2.14
N VAL A 88 25.22 -15.97 2.66
CA VAL A 88 23.98 -16.74 2.67
C VAL A 88 23.72 -17.32 4.06
N VAL A 89 22.49 -17.63 4.36
CA VAL A 89 22.08 -18.21 5.65
C VAL A 89 21.59 -19.63 5.44
N HIS A 90 22.31 -20.61 5.97
CA HIS A 90 21.82 -21.98 6.05
C HIS A 90 20.98 -22.18 7.31
N ILE A 91 19.82 -22.82 7.19
CA ILE A 91 18.85 -22.93 8.28
C ILE A 91 19.43 -23.59 9.54
N ASP A 92 20.38 -24.54 9.38
CA ASP A 92 20.97 -25.30 10.49
C ASP A 92 22.37 -24.86 10.88
N HIS A 93 23.11 -24.20 9.96
CA HIS A 93 24.50 -23.85 10.16
C HIS A 93 24.76 -22.33 10.26
N GLY A 94 23.75 -21.51 10.00
CA GLY A 94 23.84 -20.04 10.08
C GLY A 94 24.51 -19.41 8.87
N VAL A 95 25.14 -18.26 9.09
CA VAL A 95 25.71 -17.43 8.02
C VAL A 95 27.01 -18.02 7.52
N GLY A 96 27.07 -18.28 6.22
CA GLY A 96 28.24 -18.67 5.46
C GLY A 96 28.37 -17.81 4.19
N ARG A 97 29.44 -17.97 3.42
CA ARG A 97 29.71 -17.28 2.16
C ARG A 97 29.66 -18.25 0.99
N TYR A 98 28.89 -17.97 -0.02
CA TYR A 98 28.80 -18.81 -1.21
C TYR A 98 30.05 -18.67 -2.06
N LEU A 99 30.70 -19.80 -2.39
CA LEU A 99 31.94 -19.85 -3.17
C LEU A 99 31.74 -20.39 -4.59
N GLY A 100 30.56 -20.81 -4.96
CA GLY A 100 30.26 -21.38 -6.29
C GLY A 100 29.72 -22.80 -6.22
N LEU A 101 29.49 -23.38 -7.41
CA LEU A 101 29.04 -24.76 -7.59
C LEU A 101 30.26 -25.67 -7.80
N ILE A 102 30.17 -26.88 -7.27
CA ILE A 102 31.15 -27.95 -7.49
C ILE A 102 30.41 -29.25 -7.78
N THR A 103 30.92 -30.02 -8.75
CA THR A 103 30.44 -31.35 -9.02
C THR A 103 31.27 -32.34 -8.23
N LEU A 104 30.65 -33.14 -7.39
CA LEU A 104 31.32 -34.22 -6.60
C LEU A 104 30.70 -35.55 -6.99
N GLU A 105 31.55 -36.56 -6.97
CA GLU A 105 31.08 -37.94 -7.16
C GLU A 105 30.74 -38.53 -5.78
N VAL A 106 29.49 -38.87 -5.57
CA VAL A 106 28.95 -39.51 -4.39
C VAL A 106 28.23 -40.77 -4.78
N ASP A 107 28.61 -41.89 -4.20
CA ASP A 107 28.04 -43.24 -4.50
C ASP A 107 28.05 -43.59 -6.00
N ASN A 108 29.14 -43.31 -6.71
CA ASN A 108 29.29 -43.52 -8.17
C ASN A 108 28.30 -42.69 -9.04
N GLN A 109 27.74 -41.62 -8.49
CA GLN A 109 26.91 -40.65 -9.23
C GLN A 109 27.48 -39.25 -9.13
N GLN A 110 27.52 -38.52 -10.24
CA GLN A 110 27.92 -37.12 -10.24
C GLN A 110 26.74 -36.29 -9.77
N ALA A 111 26.95 -35.47 -8.70
CA ALA A 111 25.97 -34.58 -8.17
C ALA A 111 26.56 -33.17 -7.99
N GLU A 112 25.73 -32.15 -8.19
CA GLU A 112 26.13 -30.76 -8.00
C GLU A 112 25.85 -30.30 -6.58
N PHE A 113 26.83 -29.60 -6.01
CA PHE A 113 26.78 -29.05 -4.66
C PHE A 113 27.09 -27.56 -4.67
N LEU A 114 26.41 -26.80 -3.81
CA LEU A 114 26.81 -25.46 -3.44
C LEU A 114 27.94 -25.55 -2.41
N MET A 115 29.04 -24.87 -2.65
CA MET A 115 30.15 -24.75 -1.71
C MET A 115 29.97 -23.48 -0.88
N LEU A 116 29.83 -23.63 0.42
CA LEU A 116 29.69 -22.53 1.38
C LEU A 116 30.92 -22.50 2.30
N GLN A 117 31.50 -21.32 2.46
CA GLN A 117 32.62 -21.07 3.40
C GLN A 117 32.09 -20.53 4.71
N TYR A 118 32.58 -21.05 5.80
CA TYR A 118 32.29 -20.64 7.17
C TYR A 118 33.54 -20.10 7.86
N ALA A 119 33.43 -19.70 9.12
CA ALA A 119 34.57 -19.26 9.90
C ALA A 119 35.67 -20.34 9.91
N GLU A 120 36.95 -19.90 10.02
CA GLU A 120 38.13 -20.75 10.03
C GLU A 120 38.30 -21.56 8.71
N ASP A 121 37.84 -20.99 7.59
CA ASP A 121 37.89 -21.59 6.24
C ASP A 121 37.19 -22.96 6.12
N ALA A 122 36.34 -23.30 7.09
CA ALA A 122 35.57 -24.53 7.04
C ALA A 122 34.57 -24.49 5.86
N LYS A 123 34.50 -25.59 5.10
CA LYS A 123 33.62 -25.68 3.92
C LYS A 123 32.47 -26.64 4.19
N LEU A 124 31.25 -26.21 3.77
CA LEU A 124 30.04 -27.01 3.76
C LEU A 124 29.59 -27.21 2.32
N TYR A 125 29.32 -28.45 1.94
CA TYR A 125 28.77 -28.80 0.62
C TYR A 125 27.30 -29.12 0.76
N VAL A 126 26.45 -28.33 0.12
CA VAL A 126 24.99 -28.48 0.18
C VAL A 126 24.50 -28.96 -1.20
N PRO A 127 23.88 -30.13 -1.30
CA PRO A 127 23.33 -30.60 -2.58
C PRO A 127 22.37 -29.55 -3.17
N VAL A 128 22.40 -29.35 -4.49
CA VAL A 128 21.51 -28.40 -5.19
C VAL A 128 20.04 -28.72 -4.92
N ALA A 129 19.70 -30.00 -4.73
CA ALA A 129 18.35 -30.43 -4.33
C ALA A 129 17.90 -29.83 -2.97
N ASN A 130 18.84 -29.45 -2.13
CA ASN A 130 18.59 -28.86 -0.80
C ASN A 130 18.71 -27.32 -0.81
N LEU A 131 18.61 -26.67 -1.95
CA LEU A 131 18.66 -25.21 -2.09
C LEU A 131 17.64 -24.47 -1.19
N HIS A 132 16.52 -25.11 -0.89
CA HIS A 132 15.49 -24.61 0.02
C HIS A 132 15.95 -24.40 1.47
N LEU A 133 17.09 -24.99 1.87
CA LEU A 133 17.69 -24.78 3.19
C LEU A 133 18.53 -23.49 3.26
N ILE A 134 18.71 -22.79 2.13
CA ILE A 134 19.55 -21.61 2.01
C ILE A 134 18.67 -20.40 1.75
N ALA A 135 18.89 -19.34 2.53
CA ALA A 135 18.24 -18.05 2.40
C ALA A 135 19.28 -16.95 2.13
N ARG A 136 18.82 -15.84 1.53
CA ARG A 136 19.67 -14.66 1.37
C ARG A 136 19.98 -14.04 2.74
N TYR A 137 21.19 -13.55 2.90
CA TYR A 137 21.53 -12.72 4.03
C TYR A 137 20.94 -11.33 3.83
N THR A 138 20.19 -10.84 4.82
CA THR A 138 19.51 -9.55 4.79
C THR A 138 20.09 -8.53 5.77
N GLY A 139 21.34 -8.73 6.18
CA GLY A 139 22.09 -7.79 7.04
C GLY A 139 22.48 -6.52 6.28
N ALA A 140 22.95 -5.51 7.04
CA ALA A 140 23.22 -4.17 6.51
C ALA A 140 24.41 -4.08 5.55
N ASP A 141 25.37 -4.99 5.63
CA ASP A 141 26.58 -5.00 4.79
C ASP A 141 27.05 -6.43 4.52
N ASP A 142 27.11 -6.80 3.25
CA ASP A 142 27.57 -8.13 2.80
C ASP A 142 29.03 -8.40 3.14
N ALA A 143 29.87 -7.35 3.14
CA ALA A 143 31.31 -7.47 3.44
C ALA A 143 31.56 -7.74 4.92
N LEU A 144 30.70 -7.22 5.80
CA LEU A 144 30.78 -7.35 7.26
C LEU A 144 29.92 -8.49 7.82
N ALA A 145 29.35 -9.34 6.97
CA ALA A 145 28.52 -10.45 7.40
C ALA A 145 29.28 -11.38 8.37
N PRO A 146 28.78 -11.63 9.58
CA PRO A 146 29.46 -12.48 10.56
C PRO A 146 29.37 -13.95 10.14
N LEU A 147 30.48 -14.55 9.74
CA LEU A 147 30.54 -15.98 9.44
C LEU A 147 30.44 -16.81 10.72
N HIS A 148 29.55 -17.78 10.73
CA HIS A 148 29.40 -18.71 11.84
C HIS A 148 30.46 -19.82 11.78
N ARG A 149 30.76 -20.41 12.92
CA ARG A 149 31.63 -21.59 13.02
C ARG A 149 30.77 -22.84 12.89
N LEU A 150 31.12 -23.77 11.99
CA LEU A 150 30.46 -25.06 11.86
C LEU A 150 30.59 -25.88 13.16
N GLY A 151 29.49 -26.51 13.56
CA GLY A 151 29.44 -27.31 14.79
C GLY A 151 29.38 -26.52 16.10
N SER A 152 29.32 -25.17 16.05
CA SER A 152 29.19 -24.36 17.26
C SER A 152 27.69 -24.25 17.68
N GLU A 153 27.46 -24.23 19.00
CA GLU A 153 26.12 -24.03 19.56
C GLU A 153 25.60 -22.58 19.43
N THR A 154 26.44 -21.65 18.99
CA THR A 154 26.10 -20.23 18.94
C THR A 154 24.92 -19.95 18.04
N TRP A 155 24.86 -20.56 16.86
CA TRP A 155 23.70 -20.45 15.95
C TRP A 155 22.47 -21.11 16.53
N GLN A 156 22.60 -22.30 17.11
CA GLN A 156 21.47 -23.01 17.72
C GLN A 156 20.88 -22.23 18.92
N LYS A 157 21.75 -21.60 19.73
CA LYS A 157 21.31 -20.72 20.82
C LYS A 157 20.62 -19.47 20.30
N ALA A 158 21.15 -18.83 19.25
CA ALA A 158 20.53 -17.68 18.63
C ALA A 158 19.17 -18.04 18.00
N LYS A 159 19.11 -19.16 17.27
CA LYS A 159 17.88 -19.70 16.67
C LYS A 159 16.81 -20.02 17.74
N ARG A 160 17.20 -20.65 18.84
CA ARG A 160 16.30 -20.95 19.97
C ARG A 160 15.77 -19.68 20.62
N LYS A 161 16.65 -18.72 20.93
CA LYS A 161 16.24 -17.43 21.52
C LYS A 161 15.29 -16.66 20.60
N ALA A 162 15.58 -16.66 19.29
CA ALA A 162 14.69 -16.05 18.32
C ALA A 162 13.33 -16.78 18.24
N ALA A 163 13.32 -18.12 18.28
CA ALA A 163 12.09 -18.92 18.31
C ALA A 163 11.26 -18.68 19.57
N GLU A 164 11.90 -18.57 20.75
CA GLU A 164 11.23 -18.22 21.99
C GLU A 164 10.59 -16.82 21.90
N GLN A 165 11.33 -15.82 21.45
CA GLN A 165 10.79 -14.48 21.26
C GLN A 165 9.62 -14.43 20.26
N VAL A 166 9.71 -15.19 19.17
CA VAL A 166 8.60 -15.31 18.18
C VAL A 166 7.40 -15.99 18.82
N ARG A 167 7.61 -17.02 19.64
CA ARG A 167 6.55 -17.75 20.34
C ARG A 167 5.82 -16.88 21.34
N ASP A 168 6.55 -16.10 22.17
CA ASP A 168 5.96 -15.19 23.15
C ASP A 168 5.10 -14.12 22.49
N VAL A 169 5.63 -13.53 21.41
CA VAL A 169 4.87 -12.54 20.62
C VAL A 169 3.67 -13.18 19.92
N ALA A 170 3.79 -14.42 19.44
CA ALA A 170 2.67 -15.13 18.82
C ALA A 170 1.57 -15.44 19.84
N ALA A 171 1.95 -15.85 21.08
CA ALA A 171 0.99 -16.09 22.16
C ALA A 171 0.24 -14.82 22.57
N GLU A 172 0.94 -13.69 22.70
CA GLU A 172 0.31 -12.40 22.98
C GLU A 172 -0.67 -11.98 21.88
N LEU A 173 -0.28 -12.17 20.60
CA LEU A 173 -1.13 -11.87 19.48
C LEU A 173 -2.37 -12.77 19.42
N LEU A 174 -2.19 -14.06 19.65
CA LEU A 174 -3.31 -15.01 19.72
C LEU A 174 -4.32 -14.65 20.83
N ASP A 175 -3.84 -14.17 21.98
CA ASP A 175 -4.72 -13.70 23.06
C ASP A 175 -5.53 -12.46 22.64
N ILE A 176 -4.90 -11.49 21.96
CA ILE A 176 -5.60 -10.32 21.43
C ILE A 176 -6.67 -10.73 20.40
N TYR A 177 -6.36 -11.66 19.50
CA TYR A 177 -7.30 -12.13 18.50
C TYR A 177 -8.43 -12.98 19.12
N ALA A 178 -8.12 -13.82 20.12
CA ALA A 178 -9.12 -14.58 20.84
C ALA A 178 -10.11 -13.66 21.59
N ARG A 179 -9.60 -12.63 22.26
CA ARG A 179 -10.44 -11.60 22.91
C ARG A 179 -11.29 -10.84 21.90
N ARG A 180 -10.74 -10.55 20.72
CA ARG A 180 -11.46 -9.87 19.65
C ARG A 180 -12.57 -10.75 19.06
N ALA A 181 -12.27 -12.01 18.79
CA ALA A 181 -13.24 -12.98 18.27
C ALA A 181 -14.40 -13.26 19.24
N ALA A 182 -14.16 -13.10 20.55
CA ALA A 182 -15.16 -13.29 21.61
C ALA A 182 -16.04 -12.04 21.84
N ARG A 183 -15.72 -10.89 21.24
CA ARG A 183 -16.49 -9.65 21.40
C ARG A 183 -17.44 -9.42 20.24
N GLU A 184 -18.63 -8.93 20.55
CA GLU A 184 -19.50 -8.32 19.56
C GLU A 184 -18.93 -6.97 19.13
N GLY A 185 -18.79 -6.77 17.81
CA GLY A 185 -18.40 -5.51 17.19
C GLY A 185 -19.59 -4.58 17.02
N PHE A 186 -19.30 -3.35 16.68
CA PHE A 186 -20.32 -2.41 16.27
C PHE A 186 -20.65 -2.66 14.78
N ALA A 187 -21.86 -3.09 14.47
CA ALA A 187 -22.34 -3.18 13.10
C ALA A 187 -22.71 -1.77 12.61
N PHE A 188 -21.94 -1.24 11.64
CA PHE A 188 -22.21 0.04 11.03
C PHE A 188 -23.48 -0.02 10.16
N LYS A 189 -24.12 1.11 9.97
CA LYS A 189 -25.31 1.21 9.12
C LYS A 189 -24.89 1.29 7.64
N ASP A 190 -25.59 0.58 6.79
CA ASP A 190 -25.41 0.71 5.34
C ASP A 190 -25.93 2.09 4.88
N PRO A 191 -25.06 2.97 4.36
CA PRO A 191 -25.47 4.30 3.93
C PRO A 191 -26.19 4.34 2.56
N GLN A 192 -26.38 3.20 1.89
CA GLN A 192 -27.19 3.02 0.66
C GLN A 192 -26.99 4.13 -0.41
N ALA A 193 -28.01 4.96 -0.63
CA ALA A 193 -28.00 6.00 -1.66
C ALA A 193 -26.89 7.04 -1.44
N ASP A 194 -26.61 7.42 -0.19
CA ASP A 194 -25.57 8.38 0.14
C ASP A 194 -24.18 7.79 -0.18
N TYR A 195 -23.98 6.50 0.06
CA TYR A 195 -22.75 5.81 -0.33
C TYR A 195 -22.57 5.79 -1.85
N ALA A 196 -23.60 5.54 -2.62
CA ALA A 196 -23.55 5.58 -4.08
C ALA A 196 -23.16 6.98 -4.59
N THR A 197 -23.72 8.02 -3.97
CA THR A 197 -23.40 9.43 -4.30
C THR A 197 -21.94 9.76 -3.92
N PHE A 198 -21.50 9.37 -2.73
CA PHE A 198 -20.11 9.54 -2.32
C PHE A 198 -19.16 8.76 -3.25
N SER A 199 -19.51 7.53 -3.60
CA SER A 199 -18.76 6.70 -4.54
C SER A 199 -18.60 7.37 -5.91
N ALA A 200 -19.67 7.90 -6.47
CA ALA A 200 -19.69 8.57 -7.77
C ALA A 200 -18.78 9.82 -7.83
N GLY A 201 -18.51 10.44 -6.69
CA GLY A 201 -17.58 11.57 -6.58
C GLY A 201 -16.09 11.19 -6.72
N PHE A 202 -15.74 9.90 -6.82
CA PHE A 202 -14.38 9.48 -7.12
C PHE A 202 -14.04 9.72 -8.60
N PRO A 203 -12.99 10.50 -8.92
CA PRO A 203 -12.74 10.95 -10.31
C PRO A 203 -12.15 9.87 -11.22
N PHE A 204 -11.94 8.66 -10.72
CA PHE A 204 -11.35 7.54 -11.46
C PHE A 204 -12.31 6.35 -11.46
N GLU A 205 -12.16 5.46 -12.45
CA GLU A 205 -12.78 4.13 -12.38
C GLU A 205 -11.96 3.24 -11.43
N GLU A 206 -12.65 2.54 -10.55
CA GLU A 206 -12.02 1.56 -9.67
C GLU A 206 -11.50 0.36 -10.48
N THR A 207 -10.31 -0.13 -10.16
CA THR A 207 -9.87 -1.44 -10.64
C THR A 207 -10.71 -2.53 -9.99
N PRO A 208 -10.85 -3.73 -10.62
CA PRO A 208 -11.53 -4.85 -9.98
C PRO A 208 -10.99 -5.19 -8.59
N ASP A 209 -9.68 -5.04 -8.38
CA ASP A 209 -9.06 -5.29 -7.07
C ASP A 209 -9.41 -4.21 -6.05
N GLN A 210 -9.45 -2.93 -6.47
CA GLN A 210 -9.90 -1.83 -5.61
C GLN A 210 -11.37 -2.03 -5.21
N GLN A 211 -12.23 -2.36 -6.17
CA GLN A 211 -13.63 -2.63 -5.90
C GLN A 211 -13.80 -3.78 -4.92
N SER A 212 -13.12 -4.91 -5.16
CA SER A 212 -13.14 -6.06 -4.25
C SER A 212 -12.64 -5.73 -2.85
N ALA A 213 -11.59 -4.90 -2.73
CA ALA A 213 -11.08 -4.46 -1.43
C ALA A 213 -12.07 -3.54 -0.70
N ILE A 214 -12.72 -2.62 -1.42
CA ILE A 214 -13.76 -1.74 -0.87
C ILE A 214 -14.96 -2.56 -0.39
N GLU A 215 -15.48 -3.45 -1.23
CA GLU A 215 -16.61 -4.32 -0.88
C GLU A 215 -16.31 -5.18 0.35
N ALA A 216 -15.11 -5.76 0.44
CA ALA A 216 -14.69 -6.55 1.58
C ALA A 216 -14.61 -5.73 2.88
N VAL A 217 -14.07 -4.50 2.83
CA VAL A 217 -14.01 -3.57 3.97
C VAL A 217 -15.41 -3.18 4.42
N VAL A 218 -16.28 -2.80 3.50
CA VAL A 218 -17.66 -2.41 3.82
C VAL A 218 -18.43 -3.60 4.41
N ALA A 219 -18.30 -4.79 3.83
CA ALA A 219 -18.95 -6.00 4.35
C ALA A 219 -18.49 -6.33 5.78
N ASP A 220 -17.19 -6.19 6.08
CA ASP A 220 -16.68 -6.38 7.45
C ASP A 220 -17.25 -5.35 8.42
N MET A 221 -17.36 -4.07 8.04
CA MET A 221 -17.90 -3.00 8.88
C MET A 221 -19.40 -3.18 9.16
N LEU A 222 -20.17 -3.74 8.22
CA LEU A 222 -21.59 -4.01 8.40
C LEU A 222 -21.85 -5.26 9.28
N ALA A 223 -20.85 -6.10 9.47
CA ALA A 223 -20.94 -7.30 10.29
C ALA A 223 -20.85 -6.97 11.79
N PRO A 224 -21.54 -7.71 12.69
CA PRO A 224 -21.48 -7.48 14.14
C PRO A 224 -20.20 -8.08 14.77
N ARG A 225 -19.07 -7.87 14.12
CA ARG A 225 -17.74 -8.32 14.60
C ARG A 225 -16.72 -7.22 14.34
N PRO A 226 -15.75 -7.01 15.23
CA PRO A 226 -14.75 -5.97 15.01
C PRO A 226 -13.90 -6.29 13.78
N MET A 227 -13.73 -5.35 12.85
CA MET A 227 -12.88 -5.51 11.68
C MET A 227 -11.39 -5.34 12.01
N ASP A 228 -10.51 -6.22 11.55
CA ASP A 228 -9.05 -5.99 11.46
C ASP A 228 -8.55 -6.44 10.08
N ARG A 229 -8.61 -5.52 9.14
CA ARG A 229 -8.26 -5.81 7.75
C ARG A 229 -7.00 -5.09 7.33
N LEU A 230 -6.14 -5.82 6.62
CA LEU A 230 -4.94 -5.30 5.97
C LEU A 230 -5.22 -5.12 4.47
N VAL A 231 -5.07 -3.90 3.96
CA VAL A 231 -5.11 -3.61 2.52
C VAL A 231 -3.70 -3.38 2.02
N CYS A 232 -3.23 -4.32 1.20
CA CYS A 232 -1.93 -4.26 0.55
C CYS A 232 -2.07 -3.79 -0.89
N GLY A 233 -1.20 -2.89 -1.32
CA GLY A 233 -1.13 -2.45 -2.72
C GLY A 233 0.02 -1.47 -2.89
N ASP A 234 0.62 -1.43 -4.06
CA ASP A 234 1.76 -0.54 -4.32
C ASP A 234 1.38 0.95 -4.15
N VAL A 235 2.38 1.82 -4.09
CA VAL A 235 2.17 3.28 -3.99
C VAL A 235 1.35 3.76 -5.18
N GLY A 236 0.29 4.54 -4.93
CA GLY A 236 -0.60 5.03 -5.98
C GLY A 236 -1.65 4.03 -6.50
N PHE A 237 -1.84 2.87 -5.84
CA PHE A 237 -2.88 1.89 -6.19
C PHE A 237 -4.24 2.19 -5.54
N GLY A 238 -4.45 3.39 -5.03
CA GLY A 238 -5.76 3.83 -4.52
C GLY A 238 -6.15 3.32 -3.14
N LYS A 239 -5.20 2.83 -2.32
CA LYS A 239 -5.47 2.42 -0.93
C LYS A 239 -6.18 3.49 -0.11
N THR A 240 -5.86 4.76 -0.34
CA THR A 240 -6.46 5.90 0.36
C THR A 240 -7.96 6.03 0.06
N GLU A 241 -8.42 5.72 -1.16
CA GLU A 241 -9.85 5.72 -1.47
C GLU A 241 -10.59 4.64 -0.69
N VAL A 242 -9.99 3.45 -0.51
CA VAL A 242 -10.57 2.40 0.36
C VAL A 242 -10.78 2.93 1.78
N ALA A 243 -9.79 3.65 2.32
CA ALA A 243 -9.90 4.26 3.65
C ALA A 243 -10.98 5.35 3.71
N MET A 244 -11.12 6.18 2.66
CA MET A 244 -12.15 7.22 2.60
C MET A 244 -13.56 6.63 2.54
N ARG A 245 -13.74 5.51 1.79
CA ARG A 245 -15.01 4.77 1.77
C ARG A 245 -15.37 4.20 3.14
N ALA A 246 -14.41 3.59 3.83
CA ALA A 246 -14.58 3.11 5.20
C ALA A 246 -14.92 4.26 6.17
N ALA A 247 -14.19 5.38 6.07
CA ALA A 247 -14.44 6.55 6.90
C ALA A 247 -15.85 7.11 6.67
N PHE A 248 -16.33 7.13 5.43
CA PHE A 248 -17.69 7.56 5.10
C PHE A 248 -18.76 6.69 5.80
N VAL A 249 -18.62 5.37 5.74
CA VAL A 249 -19.52 4.42 6.43
C VAL A 249 -19.51 4.66 7.94
N ALA A 250 -18.34 4.89 8.53
CA ALA A 250 -18.21 5.14 9.96
C ALA A 250 -18.89 6.45 10.38
N VAL A 251 -18.62 7.54 9.68
CA VAL A 251 -19.21 8.86 9.98
C VAL A 251 -20.72 8.86 9.76
N HIS A 252 -21.19 8.24 8.68
CA HIS A 252 -22.63 8.09 8.40
C HIS A 252 -23.36 7.35 9.54
N SER A 253 -22.65 6.45 10.23
CA SER A 253 -23.18 5.74 11.41
C SER A 253 -23.03 6.52 12.71
N GLY A 254 -22.59 7.78 12.69
CA GLY A 254 -22.37 8.63 13.86
C GLY A 254 -21.14 8.27 14.66
N LYS A 255 -20.14 7.60 14.06
CA LYS A 255 -18.88 7.24 14.70
C LYS A 255 -17.74 8.15 14.24
N GLN A 256 -16.80 8.38 15.14
CA GLN A 256 -15.58 9.13 14.84
C GLN A 256 -14.51 8.22 14.22
N VAL A 257 -13.66 8.80 13.38
CA VAL A 257 -12.58 8.13 12.68
C VAL A 257 -11.24 8.73 13.04
N ALA A 258 -10.26 7.90 13.40
CA ALA A 258 -8.87 8.28 13.56
C ALA A 258 -8.05 7.79 12.36
N VAL A 259 -7.30 8.68 11.71
CA VAL A 259 -6.37 8.33 10.63
C VAL A 259 -4.94 8.55 11.11
N LEU A 260 -4.23 7.45 11.34
CA LEU A 260 -2.86 7.43 11.86
C LEU A 260 -1.86 7.29 10.74
N VAL A 261 -0.90 8.21 10.69
CA VAL A 261 0.17 8.22 9.69
C VAL A 261 1.54 8.42 10.35
N PRO A 262 2.64 7.91 9.76
CA PRO A 262 3.96 7.93 10.40
C PRO A 262 4.61 9.32 10.45
N THR A 263 4.26 10.22 9.53
CA THR A 263 4.93 11.54 9.41
C THR A 263 3.93 12.69 9.35
N THR A 264 4.39 13.88 9.76
CA THR A 264 3.58 15.11 9.70
C THR A 264 3.26 15.53 8.26
N LEU A 265 4.13 15.23 7.32
CA LEU A 265 3.90 15.53 5.90
C LEU A 265 2.75 14.67 5.34
N LEU A 266 2.76 13.37 5.65
CA LEU A 266 1.66 12.47 5.29
C LEU A 266 0.34 12.88 5.98
N ALA A 267 0.40 13.34 7.24
CA ALA A 267 -0.80 13.84 7.91
C ALA A 267 -1.42 15.02 7.16
N GLN A 268 -0.59 15.96 6.70
CA GLN A 268 -1.07 17.09 5.91
C GLN A 268 -1.60 16.67 4.55
N GLN A 269 -0.95 15.72 3.88
CA GLN A 269 -1.40 15.18 2.59
C GLN A 269 -2.75 14.46 2.72
N HIS A 270 -2.90 13.58 3.72
CA HIS A 270 -4.18 12.92 3.99
C HIS A 270 -5.26 13.93 4.37
N TYR A 271 -4.94 14.91 5.21
CA TYR A 271 -5.89 15.97 5.57
C TYR A 271 -6.44 16.69 4.35
N ASN A 272 -5.58 17.15 3.44
CA ASN A 272 -6.01 17.81 2.22
C ASN A 272 -6.90 16.89 1.37
N SER A 273 -6.48 15.64 1.16
CA SER A 273 -7.23 14.67 0.36
C SER A 273 -8.60 14.34 0.97
N PHE A 274 -8.67 14.14 2.29
CA PHE A 274 -9.93 13.87 2.99
C PHE A 274 -10.84 15.09 2.98
N ARG A 275 -10.31 16.28 3.30
CA ARG A 275 -11.07 17.52 3.26
C ARG A 275 -11.68 17.77 1.89
N ASP A 276 -10.91 17.59 0.81
CA ASP A 276 -11.37 17.81 -0.55
C ASP A 276 -12.44 16.75 -0.96
N ARG A 277 -12.25 15.50 -0.52
CA ARG A 277 -13.17 14.39 -0.82
C ARG A 277 -14.49 14.47 -0.07
N PHE A 278 -14.46 15.04 1.13
CA PHE A 278 -15.65 15.23 1.98
C PHE A 278 -16.25 16.64 1.91
N ALA A 279 -15.76 17.50 0.99
CA ALA A 279 -16.17 18.91 0.94
C ALA A 279 -17.68 19.14 0.77
N ASP A 280 -18.36 18.25 0.05
CA ASP A 280 -19.80 18.32 -0.21
C ASP A 280 -20.67 17.61 0.87
N TRP A 281 -20.01 17.12 1.94
CA TRP A 281 -20.68 16.38 3.01
C TRP A 281 -20.58 17.12 4.33
N PRO A 282 -21.58 17.01 5.22
CA PRO A 282 -21.56 17.65 6.54
C PRO A 282 -20.62 16.91 7.51
N VAL A 283 -19.35 16.76 7.13
CA VAL A 283 -18.32 16.00 7.85
C VAL A 283 -17.17 16.94 8.23
N SER A 284 -16.86 17.00 9.51
CA SER A 284 -15.76 17.79 10.05
C SER A 284 -14.47 16.97 10.03
N VAL A 285 -13.51 17.39 9.18
CA VAL A 285 -12.19 16.79 9.08
C VAL A 285 -11.16 17.75 9.69
N GLU A 286 -10.32 17.25 10.60
CA GLU A 286 -9.27 18.06 11.26
C GLU A 286 -7.94 17.30 11.28
N VAL A 287 -6.82 18.04 11.41
CA VAL A 287 -5.47 17.48 11.50
C VAL A 287 -4.78 17.90 12.79
N MET A 288 -4.18 16.91 13.47
CA MET A 288 -3.33 17.14 14.64
C MET A 288 -1.88 16.84 14.30
N SER A 289 -1.10 17.87 14.04
CA SER A 289 0.31 17.76 13.64
C SER A 289 1.19 18.81 14.33
N ARG A 290 2.51 18.67 14.18
CA ARG A 290 3.47 19.65 14.71
C ARG A 290 3.41 21.02 14.02
N PHE A 291 2.71 21.14 12.91
CA PHE A 291 2.51 22.42 12.21
C PHE A 291 1.40 23.26 12.82
N LYS A 292 0.58 22.69 13.69
CA LYS A 292 -0.44 23.41 14.47
C LYS A 292 0.13 23.94 15.77
N SER A 293 -0.29 25.11 16.17
CA SER A 293 0.04 25.71 17.48
C SER A 293 -0.53 24.87 18.63
N ALA A 294 0.03 25.01 19.84
CA ALA A 294 -0.47 24.32 21.02
C ALA A 294 -1.96 24.62 21.28
N LYS A 295 -2.38 25.87 21.08
CA LYS A 295 -3.77 26.33 21.26
C LYS A 295 -4.73 25.66 20.24
N GLU A 296 -4.29 25.51 18.99
CA GLU A 296 -5.09 24.80 17.96
C GLU A 296 -5.22 23.32 18.27
N VAL A 297 -4.15 22.68 18.75
CA VAL A 297 -4.14 21.27 19.18
C VAL A 297 -5.09 21.06 20.35
N GLU A 298 -5.03 21.93 21.37
CA GLU A 298 -5.93 21.89 22.54
C GLU A 298 -7.39 22.09 22.14
N ASN A 299 -7.66 23.06 21.26
CA ASN A 299 -9.01 23.28 20.73
C ASN A 299 -9.54 22.07 19.94
N ALA A 300 -8.70 21.46 19.08
CA ALA A 300 -9.05 20.26 18.35
C ALA A 300 -9.35 19.08 19.29
N ALA A 301 -8.53 18.87 20.33
CA ALA A 301 -8.76 17.84 21.34
C ALA A 301 -10.09 18.05 22.09
N ARG A 302 -10.43 19.29 22.44
CA ARG A 302 -11.71 19.62 23.07
C ARG A 302 -12.90 19.35 22.15
N LEU A 303 -12.84 19.82 20.90
CA LEU A 303 -13.89 19.60 19.90
C LEU A 303 -14.09 18.12 19.57
N LEU A 304 -13.00 17.34 19.56
CA LEU A 304 -13.03 15.90 19.38
C LEU A 304 -13.80 15.22 20.53
N ALA A 305 -13.48 15.59 21.77
CA ALA A 305 -14.15 15.06 22.95
C ALA A 305 -15.65 15.49 23.06
N GLU A 306 -16.00 16.61 22.44
CA GLU A 306 -17.39 17.07 22.31
C GLU A 306 -18.14 16.39 21.14
N GLY A 307 -17.47 15.54 20.33
CA GLY A 307 -18.06 14.89 19.16
C GLY A 307 -18.30 15.81 17.96
N LYS A 308 -17.61 16.97 17.90
CA LYS A 308 -17.74 17.96 16.81
C LYS A 308 -16.72 17.76 15.69
N ILE A 309 -15.80 16.85 15.84
CA ILE A 309 -14.86 16.42 14.79
C ILE A 309 -15.18 14.97 14.49
N ASP A 310 -15.49 14.69 13.23
CA ASP A 310 -15.84 13.35 12.76
C ASP A 310 -14.60 12.54 12.35
N ILE A 311 -13.64 13.19 11.68
CA ILE A 311 -12.40 12.56 11.21
C ILE A 311 -11.21 13.35 11.71
N LEU A 312 -10.37 12.71 12.53
CA LEU A 312 -9.12 13.29 13.00
C LEU A 312 -7.91 12.58 12.38
N ILE A 313 -7.06 13.34 11.71
CA ILE A 313 -5.86 12.85 11.04
C ILE A 313 -4.63 13.30 11.80
N GLY A 314 -3.67 12.39 12.03
CA GLY A 314 -2.45 12.79 12.72
C GLY A 314 -1.41 11.68 12.84
N THR A 315 -0.33 12.03 13.53
CA THR A 315 0.74 11.07 13.84
C THR A 315 0.43 10.33 15.15
N HIS A 316 1.42 9.66 15.70
CA HIS A 316 1.34 9.00 17.01
C HIS A 316 0.80 9.87 18.17
N LYS A 317 0.70 11.19 17.99
CA LYS A 317 0.03 12.06 18.96
C LYS A 317 -1.42 11.66 19.21
N LEU A 318 -2.11 11.10 18.22
CA LEU A 318 -3.49 10.64 18.40
C LEU A 318 -3.63 9.46 19.38
N LEU A 319 -2.53 8.81 19.73
CA LEU A 319 -2.50 7.69 20.68
C LEU A 319 -2.19 8.12 22.11
N GLN A 320 -2.01 9.43 22.36
CA GLN A 320 -1.72 9.96 23.68
C GLN A 320 -2.99 10.01 24.54
N GLU A 321 -2.85 9.87 25.84
CA GLU A 321 -3.97 9.81 26.80
C GLU A 321 -4.80 11.11 26.89
N ASP A 322 -4.23 12.23 26.46
CA ASP A 322 -4.87 13.55 26.40
C ASP A 322 -5.82 13.69 25.19
N VAL A 323 -5.72 12.78 24.20
CA VAL A 323 -6.61 12.78 23.04
C VAL A 323 -7.77 11.81 23.27
N LYS A 324 -8.93 12.36 23.58
CA LYS A 324 -10.14 11.58 23.89
C LYS A 324 -11.17 11.72 22.78
N PHE A 325 -11.57 10.60 22.21
CA PHE A 325 -12.68 10.51 21.27
C PHE A 325 -14.01 10.34 22.04
N ALA A 326 -15.06 11.03 21.61
CA ALA A 326 -16.39 10.82 22.18
C ALA A 326 -16.99 9.48 21.75
N ASN A 327 -16.80 9.07 20.50
CA ASN A 327 -17.43 7.88 19.92
C ASN A 327 -16.57 7.26 18.79
N LEU A 328 -15.32 6.88 19.10
CA LEU A 328 -14.41 6.26 18.13
C LEU A 328 -14.98 4.92 17.62
N GLY A 329 -15.10 4.76 16.31
CA GLY A 329 -15.56 3.52 15.68
C GLY A 329 -14.56 2.91 14.71
N LEU A 330 -13.74 3.73 14.04
CA LEU A 330 -12.79 3.27 13.05
C LEU A 330 -11.41 3.89 13.26
N VAL A 331 -10.36 3.08 13.19
CA VAL A 331 -8.97 3.53 13.13
C VAL A 331 -8.35 3.07 11.82
N VAL A 332 -7.95 4.04 10.99
CA VAL A 332 -7.18 3.81 9.78
C VAL A 332 -5.70 3.99 10.10
N ILE A 333 -4.86 3.03 9.74
CA ILE A 333 -3.41 3.07 9.99
C ILE A 333 -2.70 2.97 8.64
N ASP A 334 -2.00 4.03 8.25
CA ASP A 334 -1.18 4.01 7.03
C ASP A 334 0.28 3.72 7.38
N GLU A 335 0.90 2.76 6.68
CA GLU A 335 2.29 2.35 6.83
C GLU A 335 2.67 1.96 8.28
N GLU A 336 1.89 1.06 8.90
CA GLU A 336 2.08 0.58 10.28
C GLU A 336 3.52 0.19 10.63
N HIS A 337 4.28 -0.32 9.66
CA HIS A 337 5.65 -0.76 9.88
C HIS A 337 6.61 0.37 10.29
N ARG A 338 6.26 1.62 10.02
CA ARG A 338 7.06 2.81 10.38
C ARG A 338 6.82 3.31 11.80
N PHE A 339 5.88 2.73 12.53
CA PHE A 339 5.65 3.07 13.95
C PHE A 339 6.64 2.36 14.86
N GLY A 340 7.07 3.05 15.91
CA GLY A 340 7.96 2.52 16.94
C GLY A 340 7.27 1.47 17.84
N VAL A 341 8.06 0.75 18.66
CA VAL A 341 7.58 -0.33 19.52
C VAL A 341 6.47 0.14 20.47
N ARG A 342 6.69 1.25 21.21
CA ARG A 342 5.72 1.81 22.16
C ARG A 342 4.39 2.19 21.48
N GLN A 343 4.45 2.73 20.28
CA GLN A 343 3.26 3.11 19.50
C GLN A 343 2.48 1.88 19.05
N LYS A 344 3.17 0.80 18.68
CA LYS A 344 2.55 -0.48 18.33
C LYS A 344 1.85 -1.14 19.52
N GLU A 345 2.37 -0.98 20.73
CA GLU A 345 1.71 -1.46 21.94
C GLU A 345 0.41 -0.70 22.22
N GLN A 346 0.42 0.64 22.09
CA GLN A 346 -0.80 1.44 22.21
C GLN A 346 -1.85 1.07 21.15
N LEU A 347 -1.41 0.82 19.90
CA LEU A 347 -2.29 0.33 18.83
C LEU A 347 -2.88 -1.05 19.13
N LYS A 348 -2.15 -1.94 19.82
CA LYS A 348 -2.67 -3.24 20.24
C LYS A 348 -3.86 -3.13 21.18
N ALA A 349 -3.84 -2.19 22.13
CA ALA A 349 -4.96 -1.94 23.04
C ALA A 349 -6.21 -1.47 22.27
N LEU A 350 -6.06 -0.54 21.32
CA LEU A 350 -7.16 -0.07 20.47
C LEU A 350 -7.75 -1.17 19.58
N ARG A 351 -6.92 -2.11 19.12
CA ARG A 351 -7.38 -3.23 18.27
C ARG A 351 -8.45 -4.10 18.91
N SER A 352 -8.54 -4.16 20.23
CA SER A 352 -9.57 -4.93 20.90
C SER A 352 -10.93 -4.24 20.99
N GLU A 353 -11.03 -2.96 20.66
CA GLU A 353 -12.21 -2.13 20.99
C GLU A 353 -12.91 -1.54 19.77
N VAL A 354 -12.18 -1.29 18.67
CA VAL A 354 -12.69 -0.60 17.48
C VAL A 354 -12.29 -1.32 16.20
N ASP A 355 -12.91 -0.96 15.11
CA ASP A 355 -12.53 -1.44 13.78
C ASP A 355 -11.19 -0.86 13.34
N ILE A 356 -10.33 -1.72 12.80
CA ILE A 356 -8.99 -1.36 12.34
C ILE A 356 -8.84 -1.66 10.86
N LEU A 357 -8.50 -0.64 10.11
CA LEU A 357 -8.12 -0.74 8.71
C LEU A 357 -6.66 -0.32 8.52
N THR A 358 -5.80 -1.26 8.16
CA THR A 358 -4.39 -0.97 7.92
C THR A 358 -4.08 -0.93 6.43
N LEU A 359 -3.39 0.11 5.99
CA LEU A 359 -2.92 0.27 4.62
C LEU A 359 -1.41 0.09 4.57
N THR A 360 -0.89 -0.61 3.58
CA THR A 360 0.56 -0.73 3.37
C THR A 360 0.92 -0.94 1.91
N ALA A 361 2.06 -0.37 1.50
CA ALA A 361 2.66 -0.65 0.19
C ALA A 361 3.65 -1.82 0.25
N THR A 362 4.26 -2.04 1.42
CA THR A 362 5.31 -3.04 1.62
C THR A 362 4.99 -3.87 2.85
N PRO A 363 4.15 -4.92 2.72
CA PRO A 363 3.85 -5.77 3.86
C PRO A 363 5.14 -6.45 4.35
N ILE A 364 5.45 -6.26 5.63
CA ILE A 364 6.55 -7.00 6.26
C ILE A 364 6.15 -8.49 6.28
N PRO A 365 7.08 -9.43 6.05
CA PRO A 365 6.78 -10.88 6.05
C PRO A 365 5.97 -11.35 7.25
N ARG A 366 6.20 -10.76 8.44
CA ARG A 366 5.45 -11.06 9.67
C ARG A 366 3.96 -10.67 9.56
N THR A 367 3.66 -9.45 9.11
CA THR A 367 2.28 -8.96 8.96
C THR A 367 1.54 -9.75 7.87
N LEU A 368 2.25 -10.10 6.80
CA LEU A 368 1.73 -10.95 5.73
C LEU A 368 1.50 -12.39 6.22
N ASN A 369 2.42 -12.97 6.98
CA ASN A 369 2.25 -14.31 7.57
C ASN A 369 1.05 -14.38 8.52
N MET A 370 0.79 -13.33 9.29
CA MET A 370 -0.40 -13.23 10.15
C MET A 370 -1.70 -13.21 9.34
N ALA A 371 -1.70 -12.51 8.21
CA ALA A 371 -2.84 -12.46 7.31
C ALA A 371 -3.04 -13.81 6.60
N VAL A 372 -1.98 -14.41 6.08
CA VAL A 372 -2.02 -15.73 5.41
C VAL A 372 -2.42 -16.86 6.37
N SER A 373 -2.06 -16.76 7.67
CA SER A 373 -2.48 -17.74 8.69
C SER A 373 -3.92 -17.56 9.18
N GLY A 374 -4.70 -16.65 8.57
CA GLY A 374 -6.11 -16.42 8.93
C GLY A 374 -6.32 -15.62 10.22
N MET A 375 -5.26 -15.11 10.83
CA MET A 375 -5.35 -14.27 12.03
C MET A 375 -5.80 -12.83 11.70
N ARG A 376 -5.71 -12.41 10.43
CA ARG A 376 -6.07 -11.07 9.98
C ARG A 376 -6.65 -11.13 8.57
N ASP A 377 -7.72 -10.39 8.31
CA ASP A 377 -8.30 -10.30 6.97
C ASP A 377 -7.37 -9.53 6.02
N LEU A 378 -7.25 -10.00 4.77
CA LEU A 378 -6.33 -9.45 3.77
C LEU A 378 -7.06 -9.10 2.47
N SER A 379 -6.84 -7.91 1.97
CA SER A 379 -7.20 -7.49 0.62
C SER A 379 -5.96 -7.03 -0.14
N ILE A 380 -5.78 -7.50 -1.37
CA ILE A 380 -4.62 -7.17 -2.20
C ILE A 380 -5.08 -6.40 -3.43
N ILE A 381 -4.53 -5.20 -3.62
CA ILE A 381 -4.73 -4.41 -4.82
C ILE A 381 -3.46 -4.57 -5.67
N ALA A 382 -3.50 -5.51 -6.62
CA ALA A 382 -2.38 -5.85 -7.49
C ALA A 382 -2.44 -5.15 -8.85
N THR A 383 -3.62 -4.65 -9.24
CA THR A 383 -3.83 -4.00 -10.54
C THR A 383 -3.51 -2.51 -10.45
N PRO A 384 -2.52 -2.00 -11.22
CA PRO A 384 -2.23 -0.57 -11.26
C PRO A 384 -3.38 0.21 -11.91
N PRO A 385 -3.62 1.48 -11.49
CA PRO A 385 -4.57 2.35 -12.15
C PRO A 385 -4.22 2.59 -13.61
N ALA A 386 -5.22 2.92 -14.41
CA ALA A 386 -5.02 3.28 -15.81
C ALA A 386 -4.05 4.46 -15.96
N ARG A 387 -3.29 4.48 -17.05
CA ARG A 387 -2.30 5.51 -17.38
C ARG A 387 -1.08 5.57 -16.46
N ARG A 388 -0.91 4.65 -15.51
CA ARG A 388 0.34 4.58 -14.75
C ARG A 388 1.44 4.00 -15.66
N LEU A 389 2.40 4.83 -16.04
CA LEU A 389 3.60 4.39 -16.73
C LEU A 389 4.52 3.66 -15.73
N SER A 390 5.06 2.52 -16.15
CA SER A 390 6.07 1.83 -15.35
C SER A 390 7.36 2.64 -15.29
N VAL A 391 7.92 2.77 -14.09
CA VAL A 391 9.24 3.39 -13.90
C VAL A 391 10.31 2.43 -14.43
N ARG A 392 11.15 2.90 -15.36
CA ARG A 392 12.35 2.17 -15.77
C ARG A 392 13.42 2.30 -14.70
N THR A 393 13.81 1.18 -14.11
CA THR A 393 14.85 1.15 -13.08
C THR A 393 16.14 0.59 -13.68
N PHE A 394 17.24 1.31 -13.49
CA PHE A 394 18.58 0.89 -13.87
C PHE A 394 19.41 0.75 -12.61
N VAL A 395 20.09 -0.39 -12.45
CA VAL A 395 21.04 -0.63 -11.37
C VAL A 395 22.41 -0.79 -12.02
N MET A 396 23.32 0.14 -11.75
CA MET A 396 24.66 0.18 -12.37
C MET A 396 25.64 0.89 -11.45
N GLU A 397 26.94 0.74 -11.71
CA GLU A 397 27.95 1.56 -11.07
C GLU A 397 27.78 3.04 -11.41
N GLN A 398 28.14 3.91 -10.48
CA GLN A 398 27.98 5.35 -10.64
C GLN A 398 28.87 5.85 -11.81
N GLN A 399 28.22 6.37 -12.84
CA GLN A 399 28.85 6.98 -14.00
C GLN A 399 28.29 8.39 -14.23
N ASN A 400 29.13 9.41 -14.13
CA ASN A 400 28.71 10.79 -14.23
C ASN A 400 28.06 11.11 -15.60
N ALA A 401 28.51 10.47 -16.68
CA ALA A 401 27.94 10.67 -18.01
C ALA A 401 26.47 10.21 -18.08
N VAL A 402 26.15 9.05 -17.50
CA VAL A 402 24.79 8.48 -17.47
C VAL A 402 23.88 9.32 -16.59
N ILE A 403 24.38 9.78 -15.43
CA ILE A 403 23.63 10.66 -14.52
C ILE A 403 23.31 11.98 -15.25
N LYS A 404 24.30 12.60 -15.89
CA LYS A 404 24.13 13.85 -16.63
C LYS A 404 23.10 13.68 -17.77
N GLU A 405 23.17 12.58 -18.52
CA GLU A 405 22.19 12.29 -19.57
C GLU A 405 20.77 12.17 -19.03
N ALA A 406 20.60 11.42 -17.92
CA ALA A 406 19.30 11.25 -17.26
C ALA A 406 18.73 12.59 -16.76
N LEU A 407 19.56 13.42 -16.12
CA LEU A 407 19.20 14.75 -15.66
C LEU A 407 18.76 15.66 -16.83
N LEU A 408 19.57 15.73 -17.89
CA LEU A 408 19.28 16.56 -19.06
C LEU A 408 17.99 16.12 -19.77
N ARG A 409 17.78 14.82 -19.93
CA ARG A 409 16.57 14.27 -20.56
C ARG A 409 15.31 14.68 -19.81
N GLU A 410 15.37 14.64 -18.48
CA GLU A 410 14.22 15.01 -17.65
C GLU A 410 13.98 16.52 -17.64
N LEU A 411 15.03 17.33 -17.53
CA LEU A 411 14.94 18.78 -17.54
C LEU A 411 14.46 19.32 -18.91
N LEU A 412 14.91 18.72 -20.01
CA LEU A 412 14.48 19.12 -21.37
C LEU A 412 12.99 18.90 -21.62
N ARG A 413 12.38 17.92 -20.95
CA ARG A 413 10.92 17.71 -21.02
C ARG A 413 10.12 18.53 -20.00
N GLY A 414 10.78 19.40 -19.22
CA GLY A 414 10.15 20.22 -18.18
C GLY A 414 9.85 19.48 -16.87
N GLY A 415 10.45 18.30 -16.67
CA GLY A 415 10.29 17.51 -15.45
C GLY A 415 11.20 17.96 -14.31
N GLN A 416 11.06 17.28 -13.16
CA GLN A 416 11.87 17.49 -11.96
C GLN A 416 12.67 16.23 -11.64
N VAL A 417 13.85 16.39 -11.05
CA VAL A 417 14.73 15.28 -10.69
C VAL A 417 15.02 15.30 -9.19
N TYR A 418 14.84 14.15 -8.54
CA TYR A 418 15.31 13.93 -7.19
C TYR A 418 16.61 13.14 -7.21
N TYR A 419 17.67 13.71 -6.65
CA TYR A 419 18.95 13.03 -6.48
C TYR A 419 19.14 12.68 -5.00
N LEU A 420 19.12 11.38 -4.68
CA LEU A 420 19.32 10.89 -3.33
C LEU A 420 20.79 10.51 -3.09
N HIS A 421 21.39 11.06 -2.05
CA HIS A 421 22.74 10.74 -1.62
C HIS A 421 22.78 10.45 -0.12
N ASN A 422 23.51 9.39 0.28
CA ASN A 422 23.49 8.90 1.67
C ASN A 422 24.43 9.66 2.62
N ASP A 423 25.31 10.51 2.10
CA ASP A 423 26.29 11.25 2.91
C ASP A 423 26.08 12.76 2.75
N VAL A 424 25.57 13.38 3.83
CA VAL A 424 25.30 14.82 3.88
C VAL A 424 26.58 15.66 3.70
N LYS A 425 27.73 15.18 4.14
CA LYS A 425 29.00 15.92 4.06
C LYS A 425 29.55 16.04 2.66
N THR A 426 29.18 15.12 1.78
CA THR A 426 29.67 15.08 0.39
C THR A 426 28.64 15.52 -0.65
N ILE A 427 27.39 15.83 -0.21
CA ILE A 427 26.30 16.19 -1.13
C ILE A 427 26.60 17.50 -1.90
N GLU A 428 27.27 18.47 -1.26
CA GLU A 428 27.64 19.73 -1.91
C GLU A 428 28.64 19.53 -3.07
N LYS A 429 29.57 18.57 -2.93
CA LYS A 429 30.50 18.22 -4.00
C LYS A 429 29.81 17.66 -5.23
N LEU A 430 28.70 16.94 -5.05
CA LEU A 430 27.88 16.41 -6.13
C LEU A 430 27.12 17.53 -6.83
N SER A 431 26.59 18.50 -6.10
CA SER A 431 25.90 19.66 -6.65
C SER A 431 26.82 20.47 -7.61
N LEU A 432 28.08 20.69 -7.21
CA LEU A 432 29.06 21.45 -8.02
C LEU A 432 29.55 20.70 -9.28
N ILE A 433 29.44 19.38 -9.33
CA ILE A 433 29.92 18.58 -10.48
C ILE A 433 28.84 18.46 -11.57
N HIS A 434 27.56 18.65 -11.22
CA HIS A 434 26.44 18.34 -12.12
C HIS A 434 25.63 19.56 -12.59
N ILE A 435 25.93 20.73 -12.08
CA ILE A 435 25.43 22.01 -12.55
C ILE A 435 26.49 22.69 -13.42
#